data_62e996eaa9eab732f1d412ee32de5415
#
_entry.id   62e996eaa9eab732f1d412ee32de5415
#
_cell.length_a   1.000
_cell.length_b   1.000
_cell.length_c   1.000
_cell.angle_alpha   90.00
_cell.angle_beta   90.00
_cell.angle_gamma   90.00
#
_symmetry.space_group_name_H-M   'P 1'
#
loop_
_entity.id
_entity.type
_entity.pdbx_description
1 polymer ?
#
loop_
_entity_poly.entity_id
_entity_poly.type
_entity_poly.pdbx_seq_one_letter_code
_entity_poly.pdbx_strand_id
1 'polypeptide(L)'
;MSATYRHRSRKALDGGLLNRFERERPSRLSPNEWLNRQTGILLRTYPVVASTCFSIRHNLAEDTLLDWIIIDESSQVLLPEGMAALSKARNAVIVGDARQIGPIFQGWDESTRQPPDARFDVRSVSLLDSVKAMGEAGHAPTTLLREHYRCHPAIIEFCNRMYYGGQLIPMRVPAQDAPDPLAIVYAAPGNHARRPLRGGGFFSQREIEIISQLEEMEVIREGIEADDKDSSGDFVLGIVTPYRAQATNLRQRIRADLGEGANARWLAETAHKFQGRGAGTVVLSTVLNARDRAATQAFYDSDAMTNVIVSRAKDRFIVVTAHGGVRLSRNIRTLLEYIEMFDPSAVIESDIVSIFDVLYSAYSASLERYSRAKWSNWKRTPAENVADLCLREVLADPKYSTFGYHTEVPLWEALPNMRRLSEEQRDFVFTDSALDFGVFSRVTGRVVLAIEVDGWEYHGNNKEQLQRDARKDSIMAAYGVPVLRLATNESGEERRIREALDKLL
;
A
#
# COMPACT_ATOMS: atom_id res chain seq x y z
N MET A 1 26.19 -12.05 13.49
CA MET A 1 26.44 -13.25 14.35
C MET A 1 27.16 -14.30 13.52
N SER A 2 28.27 -14.88 14.03
CA SER A 2 29.06 -15.81 13.24
C SER A 2 28.33 -17.13 12.96
N ALA A 3 28.67 -17.80 11.84
CA ALA A 3 28.11 -19.12 11.48
C ALA A 3 28.30 -20.14 12.62
N THR A 4 29.37 -20.01 13.40
CA THR A 4 29.70 -20.84 14.57
C THR A 4 28.66 -20.71 15.69
N TYR A 5 28.12 -19.49 15.93
CA TYR A 5 27.07 -19.27 16.94
C TYR A 5 25.76 -19.90 16.53
N ARG A 6 25.37 -19.75 15.25
CA ARG A 6 24.15 -20.39 14.70
C ARG A 6 24.26 -21.92 14.75
N HIS A 7 25.40 -22.48 14.43
CA HIS A 7 25.63 -23.93 14.49
C HIS A 7 25.57 -24.47 15.92
N ARG A 8 26.19 -23.81 16.90
CA ARG A 8 26.14 -24.19 18.30
C ARG A 8 24.72 -24.08 18.89
N SER A 9 23.99 -23.00 18.55
CA SER A 9 22.60 -22.82 19.00
C SER A 9 21.68 -23.89 18.42
N ARG A 10 21.84 -24.24 17.14
CA ARG A 10 21.06 -25.31 16.49
C ARG A 10 21.37 -26.68 17.10
N LYS A 11 22.64 -26.98 17.34
CA LYS A 11 23.05 -28.23 17.99
C LYS A 11 22.57 -28.36 19.44
N ALA A 12 22.51 -27.25 20.17
CA ALA A 12 21.92 -27.21 21.51
C ALA A 12 20.39 -27.38 21.47
N LEU A 13 19.71 -26.81 20.47
CA LEU A 13 18.28 -27.00 20.23
C LEU A 13 17.95 -28.44 19.87
N ASP A 14 18.68 -29.04 18.92
CA ASP A 14 18.46 -30.40 18.43
C ASP A 14 18.87 -31.46 19.47
N GLY A 15 19.91 -31.22 20.27
CA GLY A 15 20.38 -32.15 21.31
C GLY A 15 19.73 -32.01 22.69
N GLY A 16 19.03 -30.90 22.92
CA GLY A 16 18.53 -30.55 24.25
C GLY A 16 17.00 -30.58 24.40
N LEU A 17 16.39 -29.40 24.37
CA LEU A 17 14.98 -29.22 24.69
C LEU A 17 14.03 -29.86 23.68
N LEU A 18 14.32 -29.82 22.37
CA LEU A 18 13.46 -30.43 21.35
C LEU A 18 13.42 -31.95 21.46
N ASN A 19 14.57 -32.61 21.58
CA ASN A 19 14.65 -34.05 21.78
C ASN A 19 14.01 -34.50 23.09
N ARG A 20 14.11 -33.66 24.12
CA ARG A 20 13.48 -33.91 25.41
C ARG A 20 11.98 -33.70 25.34
N PHE A 21 11.55 -32.66 24.62
CA PHE A 21 10.15 -32.41 24.32
C PHE A 21 9.49 -33.56 23.54
N GLU A 22 10.14 -34.07 22.51
CA GLU A 22 9.65 -35.20 21.71
C GLU A 22 9.56 -36.49 22.50
N ARG A 23 10.50 -36.74 23.44
CA ARG A 23 10.54 -37.95 24.25
C ARG A 23 9.67 -37.92 25.51
N GLU A 24 9.58 -36.77 26.15
CA GLU A 24 8.98 -36.64 27.48
C GLU A 24 7.60 -35.96 27.48
N ARG A 25 7.18 -35.39 26.33
CA ARG A 25 5.88 -34.70 26.23
C ARG A 25 4.74 -35.73 26.34
N PRO A 26 3.92 -35.68 27.38
CA PRO A 26 2.68 -36.46 27.45
C PRO A 26 1.79 -36.05 26.27
N SER A 27 1.17 -36.99 25.58
CA SER A 27 0.31 -36.78 24.41
C SER A 27 -0.86 -35.80 24.63
N ARG A 28 -1.16 -35.46 25.87
CA ARG A 28 -2.24 -34.54 26.27
C ARG A 28 -1.80 -33.11 26.58
N LEU A 29 -0.49 -32.79 26.61
CA LEU A 29 0.02 -31.44 26.89
C LEU A 29 0.33 -30.69 25.61
N SER A 30 -0.10 -29.43 25.54
CA SER A 30 0.35 -28.49 24.49
C SER A 30 1.85 -28.18 24.67
N PRO A 31 2.55 -27.72 23.60
CA PRO A 31 3.94 -27.30 23.75
C PRO A 31 4.16 -26.23 24.82
N ASN A 32 3.26 -25.27 24.94
CA ASN A 32 3.35 -24.21 25.93
C ASN A 32 3.18 -24.73 27.40
N GLU A 33 2.24 -25.61 27.61
CA GLU A 33 2.06 -26.22 28.96
C GLU A 33 3.28 -27.03 29.36
N TRP A 34 3.89 -27.76 28.43
CA TRP A 34 5.11 -28.52 28.73
C TRP A 34 6.29 -27.59 29.05
N LEU A 35 6.50 -26.54 28.21
CA LEU A 35 7.55 -25.52 28.42
C LEU A 35 7.37 -24.81 29.75
N ASN A 36 6.14 -24.46 30.12
CA ASN A 36 5.81 -23.88 31.41
C ASN A 36 6.30 -24.76 32.56
N ARG A 37 6.00 -26.08 32.53
CA ARG A 37 6.48 -27.02 33.54
C ARG A 37 8.00 -27.20 33.56
N GLN A 38 8.69 -26.92 32.48
CA GLN A 38 10.13 -27.04 32.31
C GLN A 38 10.87 -25.70 32.34
N THR A 39 10.23 -24.63 32.82
CA THR A 39 10.77 -23.25 32.79
C THR A 39 12.19 -23.17 33.34
N GLY A 40 12.52 -23.85 34.42
CA GLY A 40 13.89 -23.84 34.98
C GLY A 40 14.94 -24.44 34.06
N ILE A 41 14.59 -25.42 33.23
CA ILE A 41 15.49 -25.98 32.21
C ILE A 41 15.56 -25.05 31.02
N LEU A 42 14.44 -24.49 30.61
CA LEU A 42 14.35 -23.51 29.52
C LEU A 42 15.27 -22.33 29.77
N LEU A 43 15.18 -21.70 30.94
CA LEU A 43 15.95 -20.49 31.27
C LEU A 43 17.45 -20.77 31.47
N ARG A 44 17.82 -21.95 31.92
CA ARG A 44 19.24 -22.35 31.95
C ARG A 44 19.82 -22.57 30.57
N THR A 45 19.01 -23.04 29.62
CA THR A 45 19.45 -23.32 28.26
C THR A 45 19.40 -22.05 27.39
N TYR A 46 18.35 -21.26 27.59
CA TYR A 46 18.07 -20.01 26.90
C TYR A 46 17.85 -18.87 27.91
N PRO A 47 18.92 -18.19 28.33
CA PRO A 47 18.84 -17.14 29.34
C PRO A 47 18.08 -15.89 28.83
N VAL A 48 17.86 -15.76 27.52
CA VAL A 48 17.07 -14.70 26.90
C VAL A 48 15.89 -15.33 26.17
N VAL A 49 14.67 -14.93 26.56
CA VAL A 49 13.42 -15.39 25.97
C VAL A 49 12.64 -14.21 25.40
N ALA A 50 12.24 -14.30 24.13
CA ALA A 50 11.37 -13.32 23.47
C ALA A 50 9.92 -13.80 23.50
N SER A 51 8.99 -12.91 23.88
CA SER A 51 7.55 -13.20 23.95
C SER A 51 6.77 -11.90 23.80
N THR A 52 5.48 -11.98 23.48
CA THR A 52 4.59 -10.83 23.65
C THR A 52 4.25 -10.60 25.12
N CYS A 53 3.90 -9.39 25.52
CA CYS A 53 3.45 -9.07 26.88
C CYS A 53 2.27 -9.94 27.31
N PHE A 54 1.36 -10.24 26.41
CA PHE A 54 0.22 -11.11 26.65
C PHE A 54 0.63 -12.57 26.93
N SER A 55 1.60 -13.09 26.18
CA SER A 55 1.94 -14.52 26.21
C SER A 55 2.96 -14.89 27.29
N ILE A 56 3.81 -13.96 27.75
CA ILE A 56 4.91 -14.26 28.67
C ILE A 56 4.44 -14.94 29.97
N ARG A 57 3.29 -14.51 30.49
CA ARG A 57 2.71 -15.07 31.72
C ARG A 57 2.28 -16.53 31.56
N HIS A 58 1.85 -16.93 30.37
CA HIS A 58 1.42 -18.29 30.07
C HIS A 58 2.56 -19.21 29.65
N ASN A 59 3.67 -18.62 29.17
CA ASN A 59 4.81 -19.40 28.67
C ASN A 59 5.82 -19.76 29.75
N LEU A 60 5.79 -19.11 30.92
CA LEU A 60 6.67 -19.38 32.06
C LEU A 60 5.86 -19.83 33.26
N ALA A 61 6.47 -20.65 34.08
CA ALA A 61 5.84 -21.10 35.35
C ALA A 61 5.41 -19.90 36.21
N GLU A 62 4.35 -20.09 36.99
CA GLU A 62 3.70 -19.01 37.73
C GLU A 62 4.66 -18.35 38.74
N ASP A 63 5.49 -19.13 39.39
CA ASP A 63 6.49 -18.73 40.40
C ASP A 63 7.79 -18.19 39.78
N THR A 64 7.90 -18.20 38.47
CA THR A 64 9.12 -17.73 37.77
C THR A 64 9.25 -16.20 37.86
N LEU A 65 10.40 -15.77 38.37
CA LEU A 65 10.77 -14.35 38.39
C LEU A 65 12.09 -14.18 37.66
N LEU A 66 12.05 -13.41 36.55
CA LEU A 66 13.21 -13.07 35.73
C LEU A 66 14.03 -11.96 36.40
N ASP A 67 15.33 -11.88 36.13
CA ASP A 67 16.16 -10.79 36.61
C ASP A 67 15.79 -9.46 35.94
N TRP A 68 15.55 -9.50 34.63
CA TRP A 68 15.21 -8.35 33.81
C TRP A 68 14.12 -8.66 32.82
N ILE A 69 13.24 -7.66 32.58
CA ILE A 69 12.36 -7.61 31.42
C ILE A 69 12.62 -6.34 30.63
N ILE A 70 12.71 -6.48 29.30
CA ILE A 70 12.80 -5.37 28.38
C ILE A 70 11.52 -5.36 27.55
N ILE A 71 10.72 -4.31 27.65
CA ILE A 71 9.49 -4.14 26.89
C ILE A 71 9.74 -3.06 25.84
N ASP A 72 9.82 -3.49 24.59
CA ASP A 72 9.95 -2.58 23.44
C ASP A 72 8.58 -2.21 22.88
N GLU A 73 8.50 -1.11 22.13
CA GLU A 73 7.24 -0.54 21.59
C GLU A 73 6.15 -0.38 22.67
N SER A 74 6.55 -0.02 23.88
CA SER A 74 5.66 0.03 25.04
C SER A 74 4.57 1.12 24.95
N SER A 75 4.70 2.06 24.03
CA SER A 75 3.62 2.98 23.66
C SER A 75 2.39 2.28 23.06
N GLN A 76 2.57 1.06 22.50
CA GLN A 76 1.49 0.24 21.93
C GLN A 76 0.92 -0.79 22.90
N VAL A 77 1.50 -0.91 24.09
CA VAL A 77 1.12 -1.92 25.07
C VAL A 77 0.01 -1.38 25.98
N LEU A 78 -1.11 -2.09 26.04
CA LEU A 78 -2.17 -1.80 27.02
C LEU A 78 -1.65 -1.97 28.43
N LEU A 79 -2.03 -1.08 29.33
CA LEU A 79 -1.55 -1.10 30.71
C LEU A 79 -1.76 -2.44 31.41
N PRO A 80 -2.92 -3.13 31.34
CA PRO A 80 -3.10 -4.45 31.98
C PRO A 80 -2.14 -5.52 31.42
N GLU A 81 -1.88 -5.52 30.11
CA GLU A 81 -0.95 -6.48 29.50
C GLU A 81 0.49 -6.22 29.94
N GLY A 82 0.90 -4.93 29.95
CA GLY A 82 2.19 -4.51 30.43
C GLY A 82 2.42 -4.85 31.91
N MET A 83 1.44 -4.62 32.77
CA MET A 83 1.50 -4.97 34.20
C MET A 83 1.62 -6.47 34.42
N ALA A 84 0.89 -7.28 33.62
CA ALA A 84 1.01 -8.74 33.66
C ALA A 84 2.41 -9.21 33.26
N ALA A 85 3.05 -8.57 32.29
CA ALA A 85 4.42 -8.86 31.90
C ALA A 85 5.42 -8.42 32.97
N LEU A 86 5.28 -7.20 33.51
CA LEU A 86 6.15 -6.66 34.55
C LEU A 86 6.14 -7.50 35.84
N SER A 87 5.01 -8.15 36.16
CA SER A 87 4.92 -9.03 37.32
C SER A 87 5.87 -10.24 37.26
N LYS A 88 6.51 -10.51 36.10
CA LYS A 88 7.43 -11.62 35.87
C LYS A 88 8.90 -11.25 36.03
N ALA A 89 9.25 -10.02 36.45
CA ALA A 89 10.65 -9.62 36.56
C ALA A 89 10.93 -8.73 37.78
N ARG A 90 12.17 -8.75 38.25
CA ARG A 90 12.68 -7.89 39.34
C ARG A 90 12.97 -6.49 38.88
N ASN A 91 13.52 -6.37 37.66
CA ASN A 91 13.92 -5.10 37.05
C ASN A 91 13.27 -4.98 35.66
N ALA A 92 13.00 -3.76 35.25
CA ALA A 92 12.38 -3.49 33.96
C ALA A 92 13.08 -2.37 33.21
N VAL A 93 13.21 -2.52 31.90
CA VAL A 93 13.56 -1.47 30.94
C VAL A 93 12.37 -1.30 30.01
N ILE A 94 11.78 -0.12 30.03
CA ILE A 94 10.61 0.22 29.20
C ILE A 94 11.09 1.10 28.07
N VAL A 95 10.97 0.60 26.85
CA VAL A 95 11.40 1.28 25.62
C VAL A 95 10.17 1.61 24.79
N GLY A 96 10.09 2.81 24.25
CA GLY A 96 8.98 3.22 23.41
C GLY A 96 9.01 4.70 23.07
N ASP A 97 8.08 5.11 22.25
CA ASP A 97 7.98 6.49 21.79
C ASP A 97 6.53 7.00 21.95
N ALA A 98 6.31 7.90 22.90
CA ALA A 98 5.01 8.52 23.17
C ALA A 98 4.52 9.45 22.03
N ARG A 99 5.37 9.73 21.03
CA ARG A 99 5.03 10.50 19.84
C ARG A 99 4.62 9.61 18.66
N GLN A 100 4.60 8.29 18.86
CA GLN A 100 4.09 7.31 17.89
C GLN A 100 2.67 6.84 18.26
N ILE A 101 2.06 6.05 17.38
CA ILE A 101 0.68 5.57 17.55
C ILE A 101 0.58 4.72 18.82
N GLY A 102 -0.35 5.08 19.69
CA GLY A 102 -0.67 4.34 20.92
C GLY A 102 -1.50 3.07 20.67
N PRO A 103 -1.85 2.35 21.75
CA PRO A 103 -2.67 1.16 21.65
C PRO A 103 -4.12 1.53 21.30
N ILE A 104 -4.85 0.57 20.74
CA ILE A 104 -6.27 0.74 20.46
C ILE A 104 -7.04 0.38 21.74
N PHE A 105 -7.61 1.38 22.39
CA PHE A 105 -8.43 1.21 23.59
C PHE A 105 -9.84 0.73 23.18
N GLN A 106 -10.10 -0.57 23.26
CA GLN A 106 -11.39 -1.19 22.94
C GLN A 106 -11.86 -2.08 24.09
N GLY A 107 -13.18 -2.26 24.22
CA GLY A 107 -13.77 -3.16 25.21
C GLY A 107 -14.00 -2.53 26.59
N TRP A 108 -13.76 -1.24 26.76
CA TRP A 108 -14.06 -0.50 27.97
C TRP A 108 -15.31 0.34 27.75
N ASP A 109 -16.31 0.15 28.57
CA ASP A 109 -17.56 0.92 28.52
C ASP A 109 -17.60 1.98 29.65
N GLU A 110 -18.65 2.79 29.66
CA GLU A 110 -18.87 3.82 30.68
C GLU A 110 -19.02 3.23 32.10
N SER A 111 -19.33 1.95 32.22
CA SER A 111 -19.45 1.25 33.52
C SER A 111 -18.09 0.95 34.14
N THR A 112 -17.01 1.00 33.35
CA THR A 112 -15.65 0.78 33.86
C THR A 112 -15.28 1.91 34.81
N ARG A 113 -15.08 1.55 36.07
CA ARG A 113 -14.78 2.51 37.14
C ARG A 113 -13.47 3.26 36.84
N GLN A 114 -13.52 4.58 36.97
CA GLN A 114 -12.31 5.40 36.87
C GLN A 114 -11.36 5.07 38.03
N PRO A 115 -10.06 4.91 37.75
CA PRO A 115 -9.09 4.71 38.81
C PRO A 115 -8.94 6.02 39.62
N PRO A 116 -8.56 5.93 40.91
CA PRO A 116 -8.31 7.10 41.74
C PRO A 116 -7.12 7.94 41.25
N ASP A 117 -6.24 7.36 40.45
CA ASP A 117 -5.08 8.01 39.86
C ASP A 117 -5.12 7.84 38.33
N ALA A 118 -5.18 8.96 37.60
CA ALA A 118 -5.28 9.00 36.15
C ALA A 118 -4.07 8.34 35.43
N ARG A 119 -2.91 8.24 36.08
CA ARG A 119 -1.75 7.53 35.54
C ARG A 119 -2.00 6.05 35.29
N PHE A 120 -3.03 5.47 35.88
CA PHE A 120 -3.41 4.06 35.76
C PHE A 120 -4.77 3.86 35.06
N ASP A 121 -5.26 4.87 34.33
CA ASP A 121 -6.51 4.72 33.59
C ASP A 121 -6.33 3.81 32.35
N VAL A 122 -6.68 2.54 32.50
CA VAL A 122 -6.58 1.50 31.47
C VAL A 122 -7.35 1.84 30.17
N ARG A 123 -8.25 2.82 30.21
CA ARG A 123 -9.08 3.24 29.08
C ARG A 123 -8.38 4.27 28.17
N SER A 124 -7.32 4.92 28.68
CA SER A 124 -6.72 6.09 28.01
C SER A 124 -5.19 6.16 28.04
N VAL A 125 -4.52 5.36 28.90
CA VAL A 125 -3.05 5.40 29.00
C VAL A 125 -2.40 4.09 28.58
N SER A 126 -1.31 4.18 27.83
CA SER A 126 -0.44 3.06 27.52
C SER A 126 0.48 2.72 28.70
N LEU A 127 1.17 1.57 28.61
CA LEU A 127 2.21 1.23 29.57
C LEU A 127 3.29 2.35 29.63
N LEU A 128 3.74 2.84 28.47
CA LEU A 128 4.76 3.89 28.41
C LEU A 128 4.29 5.18 29.07
N ASP A 129 3.06 5.63 28.80
CA ASP A 129 2.51 6.86 29.37
C ASP A 129 2.43 6.78 30.89
N SER A 130 1.99 5.63 31.41
CA SER A 130 1.93 5.38 32.86
C SER A 130 3.31 5.42 33.51
N VAL A 131 4.29 4.69 32.93
CA VAL A 131 5.66 4.65 33.48
C VAL A 131 6.35 6.02 33.35
N LYS A 132 6.13 6.76 32.25
CA LYS A 132 6.65 8.10 32.05
C LYS A 132 6.12 9.08 33.10
N ALA A 133 4.82 9.05 33.37
CA ALA A 133 4.21 9.88 34.42
C ALA A 133 4.73 9.53 35.82
N MET A 134 5.12 8.29 36.06
CA MET A 134 5.82 7.89 37.29
C MET A 134 7.26 8.44 37.30
N GLY A 135 7.94 8.45 36.15
CA GLY A 135 9.28 9.02 36.01
C GLY A 135 9.31 10.53 36.29
N GLU A 136 8.35 11.26 35.76
CA GLU A 136 8.17 12.70 36.01
C GLU A 136 7.89 12.98 37.49
N ALA A 137 7.28 12.08 38.21
CA ALA A 137 7.12 12.10 39.66
C ALA A 137 8.37 11.66 40.45
N GLY A 138 9.49 11.38 39.77
CA GLY A 138 10.76 11.00 40.38
C GLY A 138 10.90 9.49 40.73
N HIS A 139 9.98 8.63 40.25
CA HIS A 139 9.98 7.21 40.59
C HIS A 139 10.73 6.33 39.60
N ALA A 140 11.04 6.84 38.36
CA ALA A 140 11.79 6.10 37.36
C ALA A 140 12.67 7.04 36.51
N PRO A 141 13.96 6.72 36.27
CA PRO A 141 14.80 7.49 35.37
C PRO A 141 14.34 7.39 33.94
N THR A 142 14.32 8.53 33.21
CA THR A 142 13.94 8.57 31.81
C THR A 142 15.05 9.18 30.97
N THR A 143 15.38 8.56 29.86
CA THR A 143 16.40 9.02 28.91
C THR A 143 15.84 9.04 27.50
N LEU A 144 15.98 10.17 26.81
CA LEU A 144 15.65 10.28 25.39
C LEU A 144 16.84 9.81 24.55
N LEU A 145 16.62 8.78 23.70
CA LEU A 145 17.57 8.38 22.68
C LEU A 145 17.47 9.37 21.51
N ARG A 146 18.48 10.20 21.34
CA ARG A 146 18.46 11.32 20.39
C ARG A 146 19.02 10.96 19.02
N GLU A 147 19.91 9.99 18.92
CA GLU A 147 20.57 9.61 17.68
C GLU A 147 19.61 8.81 16.78
N HIS A 148 19.41 9.32 15.56
CA HIS A 148 18.51 8.70 14.57
C HIS A 148 19.29 8.20 13.36
N TYR A 149 19.31 6.87 13.18
CA TYR A 149 20.11 6.17 12.16
C TYR A 149 19.31 5.69 10.96
N ARG A 150 17.96 5.74 10.99
CA ARG A 150 17.11 5.12 9.99
C ARG A 150 16.90 6.00 8.77
N CYS A 151 16.36 7.18 8.94
CA CYS A 151 15.85 8.02 7.85
C CYS A 151 16.93 8.95 7.30
N HIS A 152 16.77 9.32 6.04
CA HIS A 152 17.48 10.46 5.45
C HIS A 152 17.28 11.71 6.32
N PRO A 153 18.33 12.56 6.51
CA PRO A 153 18.24 13.76 7.35
C PRO A 153 17.05 14.67 7.02
N ALA A 154 16.79 14.93 5.75
CA ALA A 154 15.67 15.76 5.32
C ALA A 154 14.30 15.18 5.70
N ILE A 155 14.16 13.86 5.70
CA ILE A 155 12.89 13.20 6.07
C ILE A 155 12.64 13.32 7.58
N ILE A 156 13.64 12.96 8.40
CA ILE A 156 13.47 12.96 9.85
C ILE A 156 13.43 14.37 10.42
N GLU A 157 14.00 15.35 9.75
CA GLU A 157 13.99 16.75 10.22
C GLU A 157 12.57 17.33 10.31
N PHE A 158 11.65 16.92 9.42
CA PHE A 158 10.24 17.24 9.58
C PHE A 158 9.70 16.74 10.93
N CYS A 159 9.86 15.45 11.22
CA CYS A 159 9.43 14.88 12.49
C CYS A 159 10.13 15.53 13.69
N ASN A 160 11.43 15.80 13.56
CA ASN A 160 12.25 16.42 14.58
C ASN A 160 11.70 17.78 15.00
N ARG A 161 11.38 18.63 14.03
CA ARG A 161 10.81 19.98 14.30
C ARG A 161 9.39 19.89 14.84
N MET A 162 8.57 19.05 14.25
CA MET A 162 7.14 19.01 14.58
C MET A 162 6.85 18.29 15.91
N TYR A 163 7.57 17.20 16.22
CA TYR A 163 7.19 16.32 17.31
C TYR A 163 8.24 16.15 18.42
N TYR A 164 9.53 16.38 18.10
CA TYR A 164 10.63 16.15 19.04
C TYR A 164 11.35 17.44 19.48
N GLY A 165 10.82 18.62 19.10
CA GLY A 165 11.38 19.91 19.52
C GLY A 165 12.83 20.16 19.10
N GLY A 166 13.25 19.59 17.95
CA GLY A 166 14.60 19.72 17.42
C GLY A 166 15.67 18.91 18.17
N GLN A 167 15.27 17.93 19.00
CA GLN A 167 16.20 17.21 19.88
C GLN A 167 16.86 15.99 19.21
N LEU A 168 16.32 15.50 18.10
CA LEU A 168 16.90 14.36 17.37
C LEU A 168 18.17 14.79 16.62
N ILE A 169 19.12 13.89 16.55
CA ILE A 169 20.39 14.05 15.84
C ILE A 169 20.41 13.07 14.68
N PRO A 170 20.18 13.53 13.44
CA PRO A 170 20.27 12.64 12.27
C PRO A 170 21.71 12.14 12.08
N MET A 171 21.91 10.84 12.17
CA MET A 171 23.22 10.19 12.08
C MET A 171 23.46 9.52 10.71
N ARG A 172 22.42 9.37 9.91
CA ARG A 172 22.52 8.73 8.60
C ARG A 172 23.18 9.69 7.61
N VAL A 173 24.16 9.17 6.88
CA VAL A 173 24.81 9.85 5.75
C VAL A 173 24.21 9.30 4.48
N PRO A 174 23.51 10.10 3.65
CA PRO A 174 22.98 9.66 2.38
C PRO A 174 24.09 9.26 1.40
N ALA A 175 23.80 8.35 0.47
CA ALA A 175 24.69 8.07 -0.65
C ALA A 175 24.81 9.30 -1.56
N GLN A 176 25.93 9.43 -2.26
CA GLN A 176 26.22 10.64 -3.08
C GLN A 176 25.30 10.73 -4.31
N ASP A 177 24.81 9.58 -4.78
CA ASP A 177 23.89 9.38 -5.90
C ASP A 177 22.45 9.03 -5.46
N ALA A 178 22.13 9.30 -4.18
CA ALA A 178 20.78 9.03 -3.68
C ALA A 178 19.75 9.92 -4.40
N PRO A 179 18.55 9.39 -4.67
CA PRO A 179 17.45 10.20 -5.24
C PRO A 179 17.00 11.27 -4.26
N ASP A 180 16.31 12.29 -4.77
CA ASP A 180 15.73 13.34 -3.94
C ASP A 180 14.87 12.76 -2.83
N PRO A 181 15.13 13.14 -1.57
CA PRO A 181 14.53 12.46 -0.42
C PRO A 181 13.05 12.72 -0.22
N LEU A 182 12.51 13.78 -0.83
CA LEU A 182 11.14 14.24 -0.63
C LEU A 182 10.51 14.57 -1.98
N ALA A 183 9.25 14.17 -2.18
CA ALA A 183 8.48 14.56 -3.37
C ALA A 183 6.98 14.66 -3.07
N ILE A 184 6.29 15.50 -3.83
CA ILE A 184 4.84 15.62 -3.86
C ILE A 184 4.37 15.34 -5.29
N VAL A 185 3.37 14.47 -5.44
CA VAL A 185 2.68 14.27 -6.71
C VAL A 185 1.22 14.66 -6.52
N TYR A 186 0.83 15.78 -7.12
CA TYR A 186 -0.55 16.22 -7.13
C TYR A 186 -1.33 15.52 -8.22
N ALA A 187 -2.41 14.86 -7.84
CA ALA A 187 -3.37 14.33 -8.80
C ALA A 187 -4.11 15.46 -9.50
N ALA A 188 -4.37 15.29 -10.79
CA ALA A 188 -5.16 16.23 -11.58
C ALA A 188 -6.46 16.62 -10.85
N PRO A 189 -6.93 17.90 -10.90
CA PRO A 189 -8.10 18.36 -10.15
C PRO A 189 -9.35 17.53 -10.39
N GLY A 190 -10.20 17.35 -9.36
CA GLY A 190 -11.46 16.61 -9.44
C GLY A 190 -11.89 15.96 -8.14
N ASN A 191 -12.97 15.18 -8.18
CA ASN A 191 -13.47 14.41 -7.03
C ASN A 191 -12.84 13.00 -7.05
N HIS A 192 -11.84 12.77 -6.22
CA HIS A 192 -11.02 11.57 -6.27
C HIS A 192 -11.45 10.49 -5.30
N ALA A 193 -11.92 10.85 -4.11
CA ALA A 193 -12.25 9.88 -3.07
C ALA A 193 -13.64 9.30 -3.26
N ARG A 194 -13.74 7.98 -3.25
CA ARG A 194 -14.97 7.20 -3.47
C ARG A 194 -15.18 6.17 -2.40
N ARG A 195 -16.44 5.80 -2.15
CA ARG A 195 -16.76 4.69 -1.26
C ARG A 195 -16.99 3.43 -2.07
N PRO A 196 -16.40 2.28 -1.70
CA PRO A 196 -16.73 1.01 -2.31
C PRO A 196 -18.20 0.64 -2.01
N LEU A 197 -18.83 -0.13 -2.89
CA LEU A 197 -20.21 -0.61 -2.71
C LEU A 197 -20.37 -1.50 -1.46
N ARG A 198 -19.32 -2.21 -1.07
CA ARG A 198 -19.27 -3.03 0.15
C ARG A 198 -17.95 -2.76 0.87
N GLY A 199 -18.04 -2.47 2.16
CA GLY A 199 -16.85 -2.22 3.00
C GLY A 199 -16.71 -0.76 3.43
N GLY A 200 -15.83 -0.52 4.40
CA GLY A 200 -15.61 0.80 5.00
C GLY A 200 -14.46 1.57 4.41
N GLY A 201 -14.59 2.89 4.39
CA GLY A 201 -13.55 3.82 3.99
C GLY A 201 -13.66 4.30 2.55
N PHE A 202 -12.62 4.94 2.10
CA PHE A 202 -12.53 5.55 0.78
C PHE A 202 -11.39 4.96 -0.02
N PHE A 203 -11.43 5.16 -1.34
CA PHE A 203 -10.31 4.90 -2.25
C PHE A 203 -10.25 5.98 -3.33
N SER A 204 -9.08 6.17 -3.91
CA SER A 204 -8.80 7.07 -5.02
C SER A 204 -8.15 6.31 -6.16
N GLN A 205 -8.88 6.10 -7.24
CA GLN A 205 -8.34 5.41 -8.41
C GLN A 205 -7.18 6.17 -9.05
N ARG A 206 -7.24 7.51 -9.06
CA ARG A 206 -6.15 8.35 -9.58
C ARG A 206 -4.86 8.17 -8.80
N GLU A 207 -4.93 8.19 -7.48
CA GLU A 207 -3.72 7.95 -6.66
C GLU A 207 -3.16 6.55 -6.90
N ILE A 208 -4.02 5.52 -7.10
CA ILE A 208 -3.59 4.17 -7.44
C ILE A 208 -2.82 4.15 -8.77
N GLU A 209 -3.36 4.81 -9.79
CA GLU A 209 -2.73 4.85 -11.11
C GLU A 209 -1.43 5.67 -11.11
N ILE A 210 -1.40 6.79 -10.38
CA ILE A 210 -0.16 7.56 -10.19
C ILE A 210 0.91 6.67 -9.55
N ILE A 211 0.57 5.99 -8.45
CA ILE A 211 1.51 5.14 -7.72
C ILE A 211 2.00 3.99 -8.61
N SER A 212 1.12 3.41 -9.44
CA SER A 212 1.51 2.33 -10.37
C SER A 212 2.47 2.77 -11.48
N GLN A 213 2.66 4.07 -11.68
CA GLN A 213 3.53 4.66 -12.68
C GLN A 213 4.77 5.36 -12.10
N LEU A 214 4.99 5.27 -10.78
CA LEU A 214 6.20 5.80 -10.17
C LEU A 214 7.45 5.00 -10.60
N GLU A 215 8.59 5.68 -10.67
CA GLU A 215 9.89 5.07 -11.00
C GLU A 215 10.25 3.92 -10.07
N GLU A 216 9.83 3.98 -8.82
CA GLU A 216 10.02 2.93 -7.81
C GLU A 216 9.39 1.60 -8.22
N MET A 217 8.34 1.62 -9.02
CA MET A 217 7.74 0.39 -9.57
C MET A 217 8.65 -0.29 -10.58
N GLU A 218 9.39 0.50 -11.38
CA GLU A 218 10.39 -0.01 -12.32
C GLU A 218 11.58 -0.64 -11.58
N VAL A 219 12.08 0.04 -10.55
CA VAL A 219 13.16 -0.49 -9.68
C VAL A 219 12.78 -1.85 -9.08
N ILE A 220 11.52 -2.04 -8.68
CA ILE A 220 11.04 -3.33 -8.18
C ILE A 220 11.04 -4.37 -9.31
N ARG A 221 10.59 -4.02 -10.51
CA ARG A 221 10.51 -4.92 -11.67
C ARG A 221 11.90 -5.40 -12.07
N GLU A 222 12.84 -4.48 -12.25
CA GLU A 222 14.24 -4.79 -12.55
C GLU A 222 14.88 -5.68 -11.48
N GLY A 223 14.65 -5.40 -10.21
CA GLY A 223 15.17 -6.21 -9.12
C GLY A 223 14.56 -7.62 -9.03
N ILE A 224 13.34 -7.84 -9.53
CA ILE A 224 12.74 -9.19 -9.64
C ILE A 224 13.45 -9.98 -10.74
N GLU A 225 13.66 -9.35 -11.89
CA GLU A 225 14.32 -9.97 -13.04
C GLU A 225 15.78 -10.36 -12.72
N ALA A 226 16.46 -9.55 -11.91
CA ALA A 226 17.84 -9.80 -11.47
C ALA A 226 17.96 -10.88 -10.35
N ASP A 227 16.85 -11.42 -9.82
CA ASP A 227 16.81 -12.31 -8.63
C ASP A 227 17.62 -11.75 -7.42
N ASP A 228 17.67 -10.43 -7.32
CA ASP A 228 18.43 -9.73 -6.28
C ASP A 228 17.67 -9.83 -4.94
N LYS A 229 18.18 -10.72 -4.07
CA LYS A 229 17.68 -10.89 -2.70
C LYS A 229 18.33 -9.86 -1.81
N ASP A 230 17.65 -8.71 -1.63
CA ASP A 230 18.09 -7.76 -0.61
C ASP A 230 18.20 -8.44 0.76
N SER A 231 19.43 -8.48 1.26
CA SER A 231 19.77 -9.12 2.53
C SER A 231 19.34 -8.32 3.76
N SER A 232 18.80 -7.12 3.59
CA SER A 232 18.45 -6.19 4.69
C SER A 232 17.12 -6.57 5.39
N GLY A 233 16.26 -7.36 4.75
CA GLY A 233 14.94 -7.72 5.28
C GLY A 233 13.91 -6.59 5.26
N ASP A 234 14.25 -5.42 4.72
CA ASP A 234 13.35 -4.28 4.55
C ASP A 234 12.70 -4.29 3.15
N PHE A 235 11.55 -3.63 3.04
CA PHE A 235 10.89 -3.44 1.74
C PHE A 235 11.62 -2.38 0.92
N VAL A 236 11.65 -2.53 -0.39
CA VAL A 236 12.11 -1.49 -1.32
C VAL A 236 11.08 -0.36 -1.33
N LEU A 237 9.79 -0.71 -1.51
CA LEU A 237 8.69 0.23 -1.55
C LEU A 237 7.65 -0.07 -0.47
N GLY A 238 7.31 0.93 0.32
CA GLY A 238 6.20 0.94 1.25
C GLY A 238 5.12 1.92 0.82
N ILE A 239 3.86 1.49 0.72
CA ILE A 239 2.75 2.37 0.42
C ILE A 239 1.82 2.41 1.62
N VAL A 240 1.64 3.61 2.16
CA VAL A 240 0.83 3.83 3.36
C VAL A 240 -0.40 4.64 3.00
N THR A 241 -1.56 4.22 3.50
CA THR A 241 -2.82 4.92 3.28
C THR A 241 -3.71 4.84 4.51
N PRO A 242 -4.63 5.80 4.74
CA PRO A 242 -5.57 5.74 5.86
C PRO A 242 -6.62 4.63 5.72
N TYR A 243 -6.96 4.23 4.49
CA TYR A 243 -8.13 3.41 4.25
C TYR A 243 -7.80 2.00 3.79
N ARG A 244 -8.45 0.99 4.41
CA ARG A 244 -8.31 -0.41 4.02
C ARG A 244 -8.72 -0.65 2.55
N ALA A 245 -9.75 0.05 2.07
CA ALA A 245 -10.19 -0.06 0.68
C ALA A 245 -9.07 0.35 -0.28
N GLN A 246 -8.41 1.49 -0.04
CA GLN A 246 -7.28 1.96 -0.82
C GLN A 246 -6.13 0.96 -0.81
N ALA A 247 -5.74 0.47 0.38
CA ALA A 247 -4.67 -0.52 0.51
C ALA A 247 -4.99 -1.83 -0.23
N THR A 248 -6.26 -2.24 -0.26
CA THR A 248 -6.68 -3.44 -0.98
C THR A 248 -6.59 -3.25 -2.49
N ASN A 249 -7.08 -2.13 -3.01
CA ASN A 249 -7.05 -1.82 -4.44
C ASN A 249 -5.60 -1.62 -4.93
N LEU A 250 -4.74 -0.95 -4.14
CA LEU A 250 -3.31 -0.84 -4.42
C LEU A 250 -2.65 -2.22 -4.53
N ARG A 251 -2.93 -3.13 -3.58
CA ARG A 251 -2.38 -4.49 -3.64
C ARG A 251 -2.84 -5.25 -4.88
N GLN A 252 -4.11 -5.13 -5.26
CA GLN A 252 -4.61 -5.76 -6.49
C GLN A 252 -3.93 -5.20 -7.73
N ARG A 253 -3.78 -3.88 -7.81
CA ARG A 253 -3.14 -3.21 -8.94
C ARG A 253 -1.66 -3.60 -9.07
N ILE A 254 -0.89 -3.49 -7.99
CA ILE A 254 0.54 -3.80 -8.01
C ILE A 254 0.79 -5.28 -8.32
N ARG A 255 -0.05 -6.19 -7.82
CA ARG A 255 0.05 -7.61 -8.19
C ARG A 255 -0.25 -7.87 -9.65
N ALA A 256 -1.20 -7.14 -10.23
CA ALA A 256 -1.49 -7.23 -11.66
C ALA A 256 -0.32 -6.74 -12.52
N ASP A 257 0.37 -5.67 -12.06
CA ASP A 257 1.49 -5.07 -12.80
C ASP A 257 2.82 -5.83 -12.64
N LEU A 258 3.11 -6.38 -11.44
CA LEU A 258 4.40 -7.00 -11.12
C LEU A 258 4.38 -8.52 -10.96
N GLY A 259 3.18 -9.14 -10.90
CA GLY A 259 3.02 -10.56 -10.60
C GLY A 259 3.23 -10.91 -9.12
N GLU A 260 3.00 -12.19 -8.76
CA GLU A 260 3.09 -12.65 -7.36
C GLU A 260 4.53 -12.75 -6.82
N GLY A 261 5.52 -12.86 -7.69
CA GLY A 261 6.95 -12.96 -7.29
C GLY A 261 7.48 -11.72 -6.58
N ALA A 262 6.83 -10.57 -6.76
CA ALA A 262 7.23 -9.28 -6.18
C ALA A 262 6.86 -9.07 -4.69
N ASN A 263 6.06 -9.94 -4.09
CA ASN A 263 5.46 -9.73 -2.76
C ASN A 263 6.47 -9.50 -1.62
N ALA A 264 7.73 -9.93 -1.77
CA ALA A 264 8.79 -9.72 -0.77
C ALA A 264 9.43 -8.32 -0.81
N ARG A 265 9.22 -7.54 -1.87
CA ARG A 265 9.92 -6.27 -2.11
C ARG A 265 9.06 -5.03 -1.84
N TRP A 266 7.75 -5.17 -1.79
CA TRP A 266 6.84 -4.07 -1.55
C TRP A 266 5.75 -4.41 -0.53
N LEU A 267 5.19 -3.37 0.08
CA LEU A 267 4.11 -3.47 1.07
C LEU A 267 3.13 -2.31 0.88
N ALA A 268 1.84 -2.61 0.74
CA ALA A 268 0.77 -1.61 0.76
C ALA A 268 -0.20 -1.90 1.92
N GLU A 269 -0.22 -1.03 2.93
CA GLU A 269 -1.01 -1.24 4.15
C GLU A 269 -1.52 0.07 4.75
N THR A 270 -2.42 -0.06 5.72
CA THR A 270 -2.82 1.09 6.55
C THR A 270 -1.72 1.44 7.55
N ALA A 271 -1.68 2.71 7.98
CA ALA A 271 -0.63 3.20 8.87
C ALA A 271 -0.43 2.38 10.14
N HIS A 272 -1.51 1.94 10.79
CA HIS A 272 -1.43 1.08 11.97
C HIS A 272 -0.72 -0.26 11.69
N LYS A 273 -0.98 -0.87 10.54
CA LYS A 273 -0.36 -2.13 10.16
C LYS A 273 1.06 -1.96 9.61
N PHE A 274 1.39 -0.74 9.20
CA PHE A 274 2.73 -0.40 8.74
C PHE A 274 3.70 -0.13 9.90
N GLN A 275 3.17 0.12 11.10
CA GLN A 275 3.98 0.34 12.30
C GLN A 275 4.92 -0.84 12.57
N GLY A 276 6.14 -0.57 13.02
CA GLY A 276 7.21 -1.57 13.20
C GLY A 276 7.95 -1.96 11.91
N ARG A 277 7.45 -1.57 10.73
CA ARG A 277 8.08 -1.87 9.43
C ARG A 277 8.73 -0.62 8.85
N GLY A 278 9.59 -0.80 7.86
CA GLY A 278 10.25 0.29 7.12
C GLY A 278 10.44 -0.07 5.67
N ALA A 279 10.69 0.94 4.84
CA ALA A 279 11.01 0.76 3.44
C ALA A 279 12.06 1.77 2.99
N GLY A 280 12.78 1.46 1.91
CA GLY A 280 13.66 2.40 1.24
C GLY A 280 12.88 3.66 0.86
N THR A 281 11.92 3.52 -0.04
CA THR A 281 10.93 4.55 -0.37
C THR A 281 9.60 4.29 0.32
N VAL A 282 8.98 5.34 0.88
CA VAL A 282 7.60 5.29 1.38
C VAL A 282 6.73 6.28 0.61
N VAL A 283 5.62 5.78 0.09
CA VAL A 283 4.59 6.59 -0.59
C VAL A 283 3.39 6.72 0.33
N LEU A 284 2.98 7.95 0.63
CA LEU A 284 1.73 8.25 1.32
C LEU A 284 0.64 8.52 0.28
N SER A 285 -0.34 7.61 0.16
CA SER A 285 -1.56 7.80 -0.61
C SER A 285 -2.64 8.40 0.29
N THR A 286 -2.95 9.68 0.10
CA THR A 286 -3.75 10.44 1.08
C THR A 286 -5.24 10.20 0.97
N VAL A 287 -5.77 9.91 -0.22
CA VAL A 287 -7.21 9.77 -0.51
C VAL A 287 -8.03 10.98 0.01
N LEU A 288 -7.42 12.16 -0.04
CA LEU A 288 -8.08 13.39 0.43
C LEU A 288 -9.08 13.90 -0.59
N ASN A 289 -10.26 14.29 -0.09
CA ASN A 289 -11.34 14.87 -0.89
C ASN A 289 -11.90 16.12 -0.22
N ALA A 290 -12.05 17.19 -0.98
CA ALA A 290 -12.60 18.47 -0.49
C ALA A 290 -14.04 18.37 0.05
N ARG A 291 -14.79 17.32 -0.28
CA ARG A 291 -16.21 17.16 0.09
C ARG A 291 -16.44 16.42 1.41
N ASP A 292 -15.52 15.56 1.85
CA ASP A 292 -15.70 14.72 3.05
C ASP A 292 -14.84 15.20 4.23
N ARG A 293 -15.29 16.25 4.89
CA ARG A 293 -14.50 16.96 5.91
C ARG A 293 -14.26 16.19 7.21
N ALA A 294 -15.26 15.55 7.78
CA ALA A 294 -15.18 15.11 9.18
C ALA A 294 -14.41 13.78 9.39
N ALA A 295 -14.64 12.76 8.59
CA ALA A 295 -14.02 11.43 8.78
C ALA A 295 -12.54 11.40 8.39
N THR A 296 -12.16 12.18 7.37
CA THR A 296 -10.79 12.27 6.87
C THR A 296 -9.93 13.13 7.81
N GLN A 297 -10.49 14.19 8.36
CA GLN A 297 -9.80 15.11 9.23
C GLN A 297 -9.31 14.45 10.54
N ALA A 298 -10.16 13.68 11.20
CA ALA A 298 -9.82 13.03 12.46
C ALA A 298 -8.63 12.05 12.33
N PHE A 299 -8.47 11.42 11.17
CA PHE A 299 -7.37 10.50 10.91
C PHE A 299 -6.03 11.22 10.72
N TYR A 300 -6.01 12.27 9.90
CA TYR A 300 -4.78 12.99 9.55
C TYR A 300 -4.33 14.02 10.61
N ASP A 301 -5.22 14.48 11.46
CA ASP A 301 -4.88 15.42 12.53
C ASP A 301 -4.22 14.72 13.74
N SER A 302 -3.96 13.43 13.66
CA SER A 302 -3.14 12.71 14.63
C SER A 302 -1.64 12.94 14.34
N ASP A 303 -0.98 13.68 15.22
CA ASP A 303 0.47 13.92 15.18
C ASP A 303 1.25 12.60 15.18
N ALA A 304 0.83 11.64 16.02
CA ALA A 304 1.42 10.33 16.12
C ALA A 304 1.34 9.54 14.80
N MET A 305 0.21 9.66 14.07
CA MET A 305 0.02 9.00 12.79
C MET A 305 0.99 9.56 11.74
N THR A 306 1.06 10.89 11.62
CA THR A 306 1.95 11.54 10.65
C THR A 306 3.41 11.26 10.98
N ASN A 307 3.78 11.32 12.26
CA ASN A 307 5.12 10.99 12.72
C ASN A 307 5.52 9.55 12.32
N VAL A 308 4.65 8.59 12.59
CA VAL A 308 4.90 7.18 12.23
C VAL A 308 5.04 7.03 10.71
N ILE A 309 4.15 7.59 9.92
CA ILE A 309 4.17 7.45 8.46
C ILE A 309 5.48 7.98 7.88
N VAL A 310 5.86 9.22 8.23
CA VAL A 310 7.05 9.87 7.69
C VAL A 310 8.32 9.14 8.13
N SER A 311 8.42 8.76 9.41
CA SER A 311 9.61 8.09 9.96
C SER A 311 9.80 6.64 9.50
N ARG A 312 8.91 6.09 8.65
CA ARG A 312 9.09 4.75 8.04
C ARG A 312 9.95 4.78 6.79
N ALA A 313 10.10 5.94 6.15
CA ALA A 313 10.93 6.09 4.97
C ALA A 313 12.42 6.20 5.34
N LYS A 314 13.24 5.39 4.68
CA LYS A 314 14.69 5.43 4.88
C LYS A 314 15.35 6.45 3.98
N ASP A 315 15.10 6.34 2.68
CA ASP A 315 15.80 7.08 1.63
C ASP A 315 14.93 8.15 0.99
N ARG A 316 13.65 7.82 0.70
CA ARG A 316 12.73 8.70 -0.01
C ARG A 316 11.32 8.64 0.56
N PHE A 317 10.67 9.80 0.64
CA PHE A 317 9.28 9.93 1.05
C PHE A 317 8.48 10.72 0.02
N ILE A 318 7.43 10.12 -0.54
CA ILE A 318 6.59 10.69 -1.60
C ILE A 318 5.17 10.85 -1.07
N VAL A 319 4.56 12.01 -1.28
CA VAL A 319 3.14 12.23 -0.99
C VAL A 319 2.36 12.29 -2.29
N VAL A 320 1.42 11.39 -2.47
CA VAL A 320 0.45 11.41 -3.57
C VAL A 320 -0.88 11.91 -3.03
N THR A 321 -1.36 13.04 -3.55
CA THR A 321 -2.50 13.76 -2.99
C THR A 321 -3.28 14.57 -4.02
N ALA A 322 -4.38 15.19 -3.63
CA ALA A 322 -5.16 16.10 -4.45
C ALA A 322 -5.19 17.50 -3.84
N HIS A 323 -5.03 18.55 -4.66
CA HIS A 323 -4.98 19.95 -4.22
C HIS A 323 -6.12 20.36 -3.27
N GLY A 324 -7.35 19.96 -3.57
CA GLY A 324 -8.53 20.36 -2.78
C GLY A 324 -8.62 19.75 -1.39
N GLY A 325 -7.92 18.64 -1.13
CA GLY A 325 -7.97 17.91 0.14
C GLY A 325 -6.99 18.43 1.19
N VAL A 326 -5.89 19.03 0.77
CA VAL A 326 -4.79 19.47 1.62
C VAL A 326 -5.22 20.45 2.71
N ARG A 327 -6.19 21.31 2.42
CA ARG A 327 -6.71 22.32 3.38
C ARG A 327 -7.46 21.70 4.57
N LEU A 328 -7.79 20.42 4.51
CA LEU A 328 -8.62 19.75 5.51
C LEU A 328 -7.82 19.19 6.69
N SER A 329 -6.53 18.97 6.53
CA SER A 329 -5.66 18.48 7.60
C SER A 329 -4.49 19.43 7.84
N ARG A 330 -4.32 19.85 9.10
CA ARG A 330 -3.16 20.65 9.52
C ARG A 330 -1.86 19.91 9.25
N ASN A 331 -1.77 18.65 9.66
CA ASN A 331 -0.52 17.90 9.59
C ASN A 331 -0.08 17.64 8.15
N ILE A 332 -1.02 17.26 7.27
CA ILE A 332 -0.70 17.05 5.85
C ILE A 332 -0.30 18.38 5.20
N ARG A 333 -1.04 19.46 5.46
CA ARG A 333 -0.67 20.78 4.93
C ARG A 333 0.74 21.18 5.36
N THR A 334 1.07 21.07 6.64
CA THR A 334 2.41 21.42 7.14
C THR A 334 3.50 20.53 6.54
N LEU A 335 3.20 19.25 6.30
CA LEU A 335 4.12 18.32 5.62
C LEU A 335 4.38 18.76 4.18
N LEU A 336 3.33 19.10 3.43
CA LEU A 336 3.47 19.55 2.04
C LEU A 336 4.21 20.89 1.97
N GLU A 337 3.85 21.87 2.82
CA GLU A 337 4.56 23.15 2.94
C GLU A 337 6.05 22.95 3.28
N TYR A 338 6.37 21.96 4.12
CA TYR A 338 7.76 21.62 4.44
C TYR A 338 8.50 21.06 3.20
N ILE A 339 7.88 20.16 2.43
CA ILE A 339 8.48 19.58 1.22
C ILE A 339 8.68 20.66 0.16
N GLU A 340 7.66 21.48 -0.11
CA GLU A 340 7.71 22.60 -1.06
C GLU A 340 8.79 23.62 -0.69
N MET A 341 8.96 23.91 0.60
CA MET A 341 10.00 24.83 1.08
C MET A 341 11.40 24.21 0.99
N PHE A 342 11.51 22.89 1.20
CA PHE A 342 12.78 22.17 1.13
C PHE A 342 13.29 22.10 -0.31
N ASP A 343 12.43 21.75 -1.27
CA ASP A 343 12.73 21.72 -2.69
C ASP A 343 11.46 21.99 -3.53
N PRO A 344 11.32 23.18 -4.09
CA PRO A 344 10.20 23.50 -4.97
C PRO A 344 10.12 22.62 -6.24
N SER A 345 11.24 22.03 -6.67
CA SER A 345 11.27 21.16 -7.86
C SER A 345 10.73 19.74 -7.57
N ALA A 346 10.61 19.38 -6.29
CA ALA A 346 10.03 18.12 -5.85
C ALA A 346 8.50 18.05 -6.00
N VAL A 347 7.86 19.13 -6.48
CA VAL A 347 6.42 19.20 -6.71
C VAL A 347 6.11 18.84 -8.15
N ILE A 348 5.36 17.75 -8.33
CA ILE A 348 5.01 17.19 -9.64
C ILE A 348 3.49 17.25 -9.80
N GLU A 349 3.03 17.81 -10.93
CA GLU A 349 1.63 17.78 -11.34
C GLU A 349 1.38 16.57 -12.25
N SER A 350 0.45 15.72 -11.87
CA SER A 350 0.10 14.54 -12.66
C SER A 350 -1.04 14.85 -13.63
N ASP A 351 -0.85 14.49 -14.88
CA ASP A 351 -1.87 14.58 -15.93
C ASP A 351 -2.75 13.32 -16.02
N ILE A 352 -2.56 12.35 -15.12
CA ILE A 352 -3.29 11.09 -15.15
C ILE A 352 -4.77 11.34 -14.88
N VAL A 353 -5.59 11.04 -15.88
CA VAL A 353 -7.06 11.03 -15.80
C VAL A 353 -7.58 9.70 -16.33
N SER A 354 -8.81 9.35 -15.98
CA SER A 354 -9.45 8.12 -16.43
C SER A 354 -10.80 8.36 -17.10
N ILE A 355 -11.25 7.39 -17.88
CA ILE A 355 -12.62 7.33 -18.40
C ILE A 355 -13.64 7.49 -17.25
N PHE A 356 -13.32 6.94 -16.08
CA PHE A 356 -14.11 7.05 -14.88
C PHE A 356 -14.30 8.51 -14.40
N ASP A 357 -13.32 9.37 -14.59
CA ASP A 357 -13.42 10.79 -14.23
C ASP A 357 -14.42 11.56 -15.09
N VAL A 358 -14.55 11.18 -16.35
CA VAL A 358 -15.57 11.74 -17.25
C VAL A 358 -16.97 11.38 -16.81
N LEU A 359 -17.19 10.14 -16.45
CA LEU A 359 -18.51 9.64 -16.03
C LEU A 359 -19.02 10.30 -14.73
N TYR A 360 -18.11 10.73 -13.86
CA TYR A 360 -18.47 11.31 -12.57
C TYR A 360 -18.37 12.85 -12.52
N SER A 361 -18.35 13.53 -13.67
CA SER A 361 -18.40 15.00 -13.81
C SER A 361 -17.43 15.77 -12.87
N ALA A 362 -16.28 15.19 -12.54
CA ALA A 362 -15.23 15.85 -11.77
C ALA A 362 -14.23 16.45 -12.75
N TYR A 363 -14.31 17.77 -12.95
CA TYR A 363 -13.44 18.47 -13.90
C TYR A 363 -12.01 18.54 -13.39
N SER A 364 -11.07 18.12 -14.22
CA SER A 364 -9.65 18.40 -14.11
C SER A 364 -9.19 19.22 -15.30
N ALA A 365 -8.02 19.85 -15.20
CA ALA A 365 -7.44 20.60 -16.32
C ALA A 365 -7.22 19.68 -17.54
N SER A 366 -6.81 18.43 -17.31
CA SER A 366 -6.65 17.44 -18.39
C SER A 366 -7.98 17.07 -19.03
N LEU A 367 -9.07 16.92 -18.24
CA LEU A 367 -10.41 16.70 -18.79
C LEU A 367 -10.91 17.89 -19.60
N GLU A 368 -10.59 19.12 -19.20
CA GLU A 368 -10.94 20.29 -19.99
C GLU A 368 -10.26 20.26 -21.38
N ARG A 369 -9.03 19.77 -21.48
CA ARG A 369 -8.36 19.54 -22.77
C ARG A 369 -9.17 18.59 -23.64
N TYR A 370 -9.62 17.46 -23.11
CA TYR A 370 -10.47 16.50 -23.81
C TYR A 370 -11.86 17.04 -24.11
N SER A 371 -12.48 17.77 -23.18
CA SER A 371 -13.83 18.34 -23.38
C SER A 371 -13.88 19.43 -24.45
N ARG A 372 -12.78 20.13 -24.70
CA ARG A 372 -12.66 21.14 -25.78
C ARG A 372 -12.39 20.51 -27.14
N ALA A 373 -11.97 19.25 -27.20
CA ALA A 373 -11.80 18.54 -28.45
C ALA A 373 -13.16 18.30 -29.13
N LYS A 374 -13.18 18.41 -30.45
CA LYS A 374 -14.39 18.05 -31.21
C LYS A 374 -14.56 16.54 -31.20
N TRP A 375 -15.64 16.08 -30.60
CA TRP A 375 -16.03 14.67 -30.62
C TRP A 375 -16.28 14.22 -32.07
N SER A 376 -15.77 13.06 -32.44
CA SER A 376 -15.93 12.52 -33.80
C SER A 376 -17.33 11.93 -34.02
N ASN A 377 -17.97 11.43 -32.99
CA ASN A 377 -19.29 10.81 -33.05
C ASN A 377 -20.08 11.00 -31.75
N TRP A 378 -21.17 11.75 -31.81
CA TRP A 378 -22.04 12.05 -30.67
C TRP A 378 -22.95 10.87 -30.24
N LYS A 379 -23.00 9.80 -31.00
CA LYS A 379 -23.80 8.61 -30.67
C LYS A 379 -23.08 7.67 -29.70
N ARG A 380 -21.79 7.88 -29.44
CA ARG A 380 -21.01 7.06 -28.53
C ARG A 380 -21.19 7.46 -27.07
N THR A 381 -20.89 6.52 -26.20
CA THR A 381 -20.80 6.82 -24.78
C THR A 381 -19.66 7.82 -24.51
N PRO A 382 -19.72 8.60 -23.41
CA PRO A 382 -18.61 9.46 -23.02
C PRO A 382 -17.27 8.72 -22.88
N ALA A 383 -17.31 7.47 -22.41
CA ALA A 383 -16.14 6.63 -22.26
C ALA A 383 -15.48 6.28 -23.59
N GLU A 384 -16.28 5.86 -24.58
CA GLU A 384 -15.79 5.59 -25.94
C GLU A 384 -15.22 6.86 -26.60
N ASN A 385 -15.81 8.02 -26.35
CA ASN A 385 -15.28 9.28 -26.87
C ASN A 385 -13.90 9.62 -26.29
N VAL A 386 -13.65 9.35 -25.01
CA VAL A 386 -12.31 9.53 -24.41
C VAL A 386 -11.31 8.52 -24.98
N ALA A 387 -11.71 7.26 -25.11
CA ALA A 387 -10.88 6.24 -25.74
C ALA A 387 -10.50 6.59 -27.19
N ASP A 388 -11.45 7.14 -27.96
CA ASP A 388 -11.21 7.66 -29.32
C ASP A 388 -10.17 8.78 -29.34
N LEU A 389 -10.23 9.71 -28.40
CA LEU A 389 -9.24 10.80 -28.31
C LEU A 389 -7.86 10.27 -27.94
N CYS A 390 -7.77 9.41 -26.92
CA CYS A 390 -6.50 8.79 -26.54
C CYS A 390 -5.87 8.01 -27.71
N LEU A 391 -6.68 7.21 -28.42
CA LEU A 391 -6.23 6.43 -29.56
C LEU A 391 -5.74 7.34 -30.71
N ARG A 392 -6.43 8.43 -30.96
CA ARG A 392 -6.06 9.42 -31.96
C ARG A 392 -4.75 10.13 -31.63
N GLU A 393 -4.55 10.52 -30.39
CA GLU A 393 -3.31 11.14 -29.91
C GLU A 393 -2.13 10.16 -29.98
N VAL A 394 -2.32 8.92 -29.55
CA VAL A 394 -1.28 7.88 -29.64
C VAL A 394 -0.88 7.61 -31.09
N LEU A 395 -1.85 7.44 -32.00
CA LEU A 395 -1.57 7.16 -33.42
C LEU A 395 -1.05 8.36 -34.21
N ALA A 396 -1.08 9.57 -33.64
CA ALA A 396 -0.42 10.75 -34.21
C ALA A 396 1.11 10.70 -34.02
N ASP A 397 1.62 9.88 -33.12
CA ASP A 397 3.06 9.66 -32.94
C ASP A 397 3.64 8.96 -34.18
N PRO A 398 4.71 9.49 -34.81
CA PRO A 398 5.36 8.88 -35.97
C PRO A 398 5.76 7.43 -35.81
N LYS A 399 6.03 6.98 -34.58
CA LYS A 399 6.34 5.58 -34.23
C LYS A 399 5.23 4.63 -34.69
N TYR A 400 3.97 5.04 -34.62
CA TYR A 400 2.80 4.24 -34.94
C TYR A 400 2.19 4.56 -36.32
N SER A 401 2.92 5.25 -37.21
CA SER A 401 2.45 5.66 -38.53
C SER A 401 1.95 4.51 -39.42
N THR A 402 2.40 3.29 -39.16
CA THR A 402 1.97 2.06 -39.86
C THR A 402 0.59 1.58 -39.46
N PHE A 403 -0.01 2.14 -38.40
CA PHE A 403 -1.32 1.76 -37.92
C PHE A 403 -2.38 2.82 -38.26
N GLY A 404 -3.60 2.39 -38.39
CA GLY A 404 -4.81 3.20 -38.45
C GLY A 404 -5.88 2.55 -37.61
N TYR A 405 -7.02 3.21 -37.40
CA TYR A 405 -8.13 2.60 -36.67
C TYR A 405 -9.48 2.96 -37.26
N HIS A 406 -10.46 2.10 -37.04
CA HIS A 406 -11.86 2.31 -37.27
C HIS A 406 -12.64 2.08 -35.98
N THR A 407 -13.80 2.66 -35.91
CA THR A 407 -14.72 2.62 -34.78
C THR A 407 -15.92 1.77 -35.15
N GLU A 408 -16.53 1.11 -34.17
CA GLU A 408 -17.73 0.28 -34.37
C GLU A 408 -17.52 -0.75 -35.51
N VAL A 409 -16.40 -1.49 -35.46
CA VAL A 409 -16.03 -2.44 -36.51
C VAL A 409 -16.81 -3.72 -36.38
N PRO A 410 -17.69 -4.07 -37.29
CA PRO A 410 -18.41 -5.36 -37.26
C PRO A 410 -17.42 -6.52 -37.23
N LEU A 411 -17.69 -7.56 -36.42
CA LEU A 411 -16.76 -8.70 -36.31
C LEU A 411 -16.52 -9.38 -37.66
N TRP A 412 -17.53 -9.46 -38.53
CA TRP A 412 -17.38 -10.06 -39.85
C TRP A 412 -16.40 -9.28 -40.74
N GLU A 413 -16.26 -7.97 -40.54
CA GLU A 413 -15.33 -7.11 -41.26
C GLU A 413 -13.91 -7.14 -40.64
N ALA A 414 -13.84 -7.32 -39.32
CA ALA A 414 -12.58 -7.43 -38.61
C ALA A 414 -11.80 -8.71 -38.93
N LEU A 415 -12.46 -9.76 -39.42
CA LEU A 415 -11.88 -11.07 -39.64
C LEU A 415 -11.50 -11.28 -41.10
N PRO A 416 -10.34 -11.89 -41.42
CA PRO A 416 -9.90 -12.10 -42.77
C PRO A 416 -10.72 -13.17 -43.52
N ASN A 417 -11.37 -14.06 -42.80
CA ASN A 417 -12.26 -15.12 -43.30
C ASN A 417 -12.97 -15.83 -42.13
N MET A 418 -13.89 -16.77 -42.41
CA MET A 418 -14.65 -17.48 -41.37
C MET A 418 -14.19 -18.94 -41.20
N ARG A 419 -13.03 -19.36 -41.78
CA ARG A 419 -12.64 -20.77 -41.83
C ARG A 419 -12.29 -21.37 -40.46
N ARG A 420 -11.86 -20.55 -39.51
CA ARG A 420 -11.43 -20.99 -38.18
C ARG A 420 -12.57 -20.98 -37.15
N LEU A 421 -13.78 -20.60 -37.53
CA LEU A 421 -14.93 -20.48 -36.65
C LEU A 421 -15.82 -21.70 -36.69
N SER A 422 -16.38 -22.10 -35.55
CA SER A 422 -17.49 -23.06 -35.46
C SER A 422 -18.76 -22.45 -36.08
N GLU A 423 -19.77 -23.27 -36.31
CA GLU A 423 -21.08 -22.84 -36.84
C GLU A 423 -21.70 -21.79 -35.88
N GLU A 424 -21.72 -22.06 -34.58
CA GLU A 424 -22.23 -21.15 -33.55
C GLU A 424 -21.48 -19.81 -33.50
N GLN A 425 -20.13 -19.83 -33.68
CA GLN A 425 -19.34 -18.61 -33.75
C GLN A 425 -19.61 -17.81 -35.04
N ARG A 426 -19.88 -18.46 -36.15
CA ARG A 426 -20.24 -17.76 -37.39
C ARG A 426 -21.56 -17.04 -37.25
N ASP A 427 -22.57 -17.69 -36.70
CA ASP A 427 -23.87 -17.05 -36.43
C ASP A 427 -23.72 -15.84 -35.54
N PHE A 428 -22.89 -15.92 -34.47
CA PHE A 428 -22.61 -14.83 -33.60
C PHE A 428 -21.92 -13.62 -34.29
N VAL A 429 -21.01 -13.88 -35.23
CA VAL A 429 -20.28 -12.82 -35.96
C VAL A 429 -21.22 -12.03 -36.88
N PHE A 430 -22.29 -12.62 -37.41
CA PHE A 430 -23.28 -11.94 -38.26
C PHE A 430 -24.41 -11.27 -37.49
N THR A 431 -24.57 -11.54 -36.18
CA THR A 431 -25.56 -10.90 -35.33
C THR A 431 -24.94 -9.75 -34.57
N ASP A 432 -25.36 -8.50 -34.80
CA ASP A 432 -25.05 -7.26 -34.06
C ASP A 432 -23.78 -7.26 -33.15
N SER A 433 -22.69 -7.90 -33.57
CA SER A 433 -21.43 -7.98 -32.85
C SER A 433 -20.41 -7.09 -33.52
N ALA A 434 -20.01 -6.00 -32.84
CA ALA A 434 -18.96 -5.10 -33.31
C ALA A 434 -17.90 -4.90 -32.24
N LEU A 435 -16.69 -4.55 -32.66
CA LEU A 435 -15.63 -4.03 -31.79
C LEU A 435 -15.83 -2.52 -31.63
N ASP A 436 -15.62 -2.00 -30.44
CA ASP A 436 -15.67 -0.54 -30.23
C ASP A 436 -14.61 0.17 -31.09
N PHE A 437 -13.39 -0.40 -31.13
CA PHE A 437 -12.34 0.04 -32.06
C PHE A 437 -11.55 -1.14 -32.62
N GLY A 438 -11.27 -1.09 -33.90
CA GLY A 438 -10.36 -2.00 -34.59
C GLY A 438 -9.14 -1.24 -35.10
N VAL A 439 -7.96 -1.51 -34.54
CA VAL A 439 -6.70 -0.98 -35.06
C VAL A 439 -6.20 -1.91 -36.18
N PHE A 440 -5.91 -1.35 -37.33
CA PHE A 440 -5.45 -2.11 -38.50
C PHE A 440 -4.07 -1.66 -38.96
N SER A 441 -3.33 -2.59 -39.52
CA SER A 441 -2.08 -2.28 -40.21
C SER A 441 -2.38 -1.66 -41.58
N ARG A 442 -1.87 -0.49 -41.85
CA ARG A 442 -2.01 0.20 -43.16
C ARG A 442 -1.33 -0.57 -44.30
N VAL A 443 -0.38 -1.43 -43.98
CA VAL A 443 0.33 -2.27 -44.96
C VAL A 443 -0.51 -3.45 -45.39
N THR A 444 -1.17 -4.13 -44.45
CA THR A 444 -1.91 -5.36 -44.74
C THR A 444 -3.42 -5.17 -44.83
N GLY A 445 -3.95 -4.02 -44.37
CA GLY A 445 -5.37 -3.75 -44.23
C GLY A 445 -6.10 -4.62 -43.19
N ARG A 446 -5.35 -5.40 -42.39
CA ARG A 446 -5.95 -6.32 -41.39
C ARG A 446 -6.00 -5.70 -40.02
N VAL A 447 -7.04 -6.01 -39.26
CA VAL A 447 -7.12 -5.69 -37.85
C VAL A 447 -6.03 -6.46 -37.09
N VAL A 448 -5.23 -5.72 -36.33
CA VAL A 448 -4.08 -6.25 -35.54
C VAL A 448 -4.27 -6.09 -34.04
N LEU A 449 -5.20 -5.23 -33.61
CA LEU A 449 -5.59 -5.04 -32.21
C LEU A 449 -7.07 -4.66 -32.16
N ALA A 450 -7.82 -5.34 -31.31
CA ALA A 450 -9.19 -4.96 -30.94
C ALA A 450 -9.15 -4.19 -29.64
N ILE A 451 -9.95 -3.11 -29.50
CA ILE A 451 -10.10 -2.36 -28.27
C ILE A 451 -11.57 -2.32 -27.91
N GLU A 452 -11.92 -2.74 -26.69
CA GLU A 452 -13.26 -2.72 -26.10
C GLU A 452 -13.28 -1.80 -24.89
N VAL A 453 -14.35 -1.00 -24.73
CA VAL A 453 -14.56 -0.08 -23.62
C VAL A 453 -15.62 -0.64 -22.69
N ASP A 454 -15.19 -1.26 -21.60
CA ASP A 454 -16.06 -2.01 -20.70
C ASP A 454 -16.71 -1.10 -19.64
N GLY A 455 -18.03 -0.95 -19.66
CA GLY A 455 -18.82 -0.18 -18.68
C GLY A 455 -18.99 -0.95 -17.37
N TRP A 456 -18.65 -0.31 -16.23
CA TRP A 456 -18.74 -0.90 -14.88
C TRP A 456 -20.15 -1.42 -14.50
N GLU A 457 -21.21 -0.71 -14.90
CA GLU A 457 -22.58 -1.08 -14.51
C GLU A 457 -23.11 -2.33 -15.20
N TYR A 458 -22.54 -2.71 -16.34
CA TYR A 458 -23.00 -3.84 -17.13
C TYR A 458 -22.34 -5.17 -16.76
N HIS A 459 -21.11 -5.16 -16.21
CA HIS A 459 -20.35 -6.40 -15.95
C HIS A 459 -20.60 -7.07 -14.58
N GLY A 460 -21.18 -6.35 -13.62
CA GLY A 460 -21.37 -6.87 -12.25
C GLY A 460 -22.42 -7.97 -12.10
N ASN A 461 -23.41 -8.07 -12.99
CA ASN A 461 -24.58 -8.94 -12.80
C ASN A 461 -25.19 -9.59 -14.06
N ASN A 462 -24.65 -9.36 -15.26
CA ASN A 462 -25.25 -9.89 -16.49
C ASN A 462 -24.46 -11.07 -17.07
N LYS A 463 -24.89 -12.30 -16.77
CA LYS A 463 -24.28 -13.53 -17.29
C LYS A 463 -24.25 -13.61 -18.83
N GLU A 464 -25.25 -13.03 -19.50
CA GLU A 464 -25.33 -13.03 -20.96
C GLU A 464 -24.24 -12.15 -21.57
N GLN A 465 -23.97 -10.98 -20.97
CA GLN A 465 -22.91 -10.09 -21.44
C GLN A 465 -21.51 -10.74 -21.28
N LEU A 466 -21.25 -11.35 -20.12
CA LEU A 466 -20.00 -12.09 -19.90
C LEU A 466 -19.78 -13.22 -20.92
N GLN A 467 -20.85 -13.92 -21.32
CA GLN A 467 -20.77 -14.94 -22.35
C GLN A 467 -20.51 -14.35 -23.74
N ARG A 468 -21.13 -13.21 -24.06
CA ARG A 468 -20.87 -12.50 -25.34
C ARG A 468 -19.42 -12.03 -25.41
N ASP A 469 -18.89 -11.46 -24.34
CA ASP A 469 -17.51 -10.99 -24.26
C ASP A 469 -16.52 -12.13 -24.38
N ALA A 470 -16.75 -13.24 -23.67
CA ALA A 470 -15.91 -14.44 -23.78
C ALA A 470 -15.94 -15.05 -25.20
N ARG A 471 -17.08 -14.96 -25.90
CA ARG A 471 -17.19 -15.39 -27.31
C ARG A 471 -16.39 -14.49 -28.23
N LYS A 472 -16.48 -13.14 -28.08
CA LYS A 472 -15.65 -12.20 -28.84
C LYS A 472 -14.16 -12.51 -28.65
N ASP A 473 -13.72 -12.64 -27.38
CA ASP A 473 -12.33 -12.94 -27.05
C ASP A 473 -11.85 -14.24 -27.71
N SER A 474 -12.66 -15.30 -27.63
CA SER A 474 -12.37 -16.58 -28.27
C SER A 474 -12.24 -16.47 -29.79
N ILE A 475 -13.12 -15.69 -30.43
CA ILE A 475 -13.08 -15.45 -31.87
C ILE A 475 -11.83 -14.69 -32.27
N MET A 476 -11.50 -13.60 -31.59
CA MET A 476 -10.32 -12.80 -31.89
C MET A 476 -9.02 -13.58 -31.64
N ALA A 477 -8.96 -14.36 -30.58
CA ALA A 477 -7.83 -15.25 -30.29
C ALA A 477 -7.60 -16.32 -31.37
N ALA A 478 -8.68 -16.88 -31.96
CA ALA A 478 -8.57 -17.86 -33.07
C ALA A 478 -7.85 -17.30 -34.31
N TYR A 479 -7.86 -15.97 -34.47
CA TYR A 479 -7.15 -15.26 -35.54
C TYR A 479 -5.87 -14.57 -35.11
N GLY A 480 -5.48 -14.72 -33.82
CA GLY A 480 -4.27 -14.13 -33.26
C GLY A 480 -4.35 -12.62 -33.11
N VAL A 481 -5.56 -12.06 -32.97
CA VAL A 481 -5.77 -10.62 -32.75
C VAL A 481 -5.97 -10.42 -31.24
N PRO A 482 -5.04 -9.71 -30.56
CA PRO A 482 -5.18 -9.38 -29.16
C PRO A 482 -6.36 -8.43 -28.93
N VAL A 483 -7.01 -8.56 -27.77
CA VAL A 483 -8.09 -7.68 -27.32
C VAL A 483 -7.60 -6.87 -26.13
N LEU A 484 -7.59 -5.53 -26.26
CA LEU A 484 -7.33 -4.60 -25.17
C LEU A 484 -8.66 -4.12 -24.60
N ARG A 485 -8.91 -4.42 -23.33
CA ARG A 485 -10.10 -3.94 -22.62
C ARG A 485 -9.77 -2.70 -21.80
N LEU A 486 -10.50 -1.61 -22.03
CA LEU A 486 -10.40 -0.37 -21.29
C LEU A 486 -11.59 -0.28 -20.33
N ALA A 487 -11.37 -0.66 -19.08
CA ALA A 487 -12.42 -0.62 -18.06
C ALA A 487 -12.71 0.83 -17.64
N THR A 488 -13.99 1.19 -17.57
CA THR A 488 -14.42 2.57 -17.23
C THR A 488 -14.09 3.01 -15.80
N ASN A 489 -13.63 2.10 -14.95
CA ASN A 489 -13.18 2.35 -13.59
C ASN A 489 -11.65 2.36 -13.42
N GLU A 490 -10.89 2.28 -14.50
CA GLU A 490 -9.44 2.35 -14.54
C GLU A 490 -8.96 3.65 -15.18
N SER A 491 -7.66 3.92 -15.16
CA SER A 491 -7.02 5.04 -15.86
C SER A 491 -5.74 4.59 -16.58
N GLY A 492 -5.08 5.52 -17.30
CA GLY A 492 -3.87 5.22 -18.04
C GLY A 492 -4.14 4.57 -19.41
N GLU A 493 -5.27 4.90 -20.05
CA GLU A 493 -5.68 4.39 -21.36
C GLU A 493 -4.61 4.62 -22.42
N GLU A 494 -4.03 5.82 -22.46
CA GLU A 494 -2.99 6.17 -23.41
C GLU A 494 -1.77 5.25 -23.28
N ARG A 495 -1.29 5.02 -22.07
CA ARG A 495 -0.17 4.12 -21.80
C ARG A 495 -0.50 2.68 -22.23
N ARG A 496 -1.67 2.17 -21.84
CA ARG A 496 -2.10 0.80 -22.18
C ARG A 496 -2.23 0.60 -23.69
N ILE A 497 -2.70 1.63 -24.41
CA ILE A 497 -2.76 1.60 -25.88
C ILE A 497 -1.35 1.56 -26.46
N ARG A 498 -0.41 2.39 -25.96
CA ARG A 498 1.00 2.37 -26.39
C ARG A 498 1.65 1.03 -26.17
N GLU A 499 1.53 0.46 -24.97
CA GLU A 499 2.07 -0.87 -24.64
C GLU A 499 1.51 -2.00 -25.53
N ALA A 500 0.22 -1.92 -25.87
CA ALA A 500 -0.40 -2.88 -26.79
C ALA A 500 0.13 -2.74 -28.22
N LEU A 501 0.33 -1.51 -28.71
CA LEU A 501 0.89 -1.23 -30.03
C LEU A 501 2.37 -1.58 -30.10
N ASP A 502 3.14 -1.35 -29.05
CA ASP A 502 4.57 -1.66 -28.99
C ASP A 502 4.84 -3.18 -29.13
N LYS A 503 3.94 -4.01 -28.67
CA LYS A 503 4.02 -5.47 -28.86
C LYS A 503 3.75 -5.92 -30.30
N LEU A 504 3.25 -5.03 -31.16
CA LEU A 504 2.90 -5.31 -32.55
C LEU A 504 3.91 -4.74 -33.56
N LEU A 505 4.84 -3.91 -33.09
CA LEU A 505 5.97 -3.39 -33.88
C LEU A 505 7.12 -4.38 -33.90
#